data_78ca589c9f77870062958555cb62c92c
#
_entry.id   78ca589c9f77870062958555cb62c92c
#
_cell.length_a   1.000
_cell.length_b   1.000
_cell.length_c   1.000
_cell.angle_alpha   90.00
_cell.angle_beta   90.00
_cell.angle_gamma   90.00
#
_symmetry.space_group_name_H-M   'P 1'
#
loop_
_entity.id
_entity.type
_entity.pdbx_description
1 polymer ?
#
loop_
_entity_poly.entity_id
_entity_poly.type
_entity_poly.pdbx_seq_one_letter_code
_entity_poly.pdbx_strand_id
1 'polypeptide(L)'
;MAWRTLTRDDLIAKLSETEANAFSKKAWALDPIPPLLAMTCDYVRDACRSNGNVRLSPVEHSIPGGCVTKALDYAVFDLLKRIGVPVGKDREKARDRAEEYFDRIAEGKINPESYGASDTAQSGGPAVSLVTTYPDRVDHMEGL
;
A
#
# COMPACT_ATOMS: atom_id res chain seq x y z
N MET A 1 -9.13 -5.31 -5.78
CA MET A 1 -9.19 -3.87 -5.55
C MET A 1 -8.27 -3.15 -6.52
N ALA A 2 -8.70 -1.98 -6.97
CA ALA A 2 -7.93 -1.22 -7.93
C ALA A 2 -6.73 -0.53 -7.28
N TRP A 3 -5.72 -0.25 -8.07
CA TRP A 3 -4.61 0.58 -7.64
C TRP A 3 -5.08 2.02 -7.46
N ARG A 4 -4.60 2.69 -6.42
CA ARG A 4 -4.96 4.09 -6.18
C ARG A 4 -3.85 4.81 -5.42
N THR A 5 -3.87 6.13 -5.48
CA THR A 5 -2.97 6.97 -4.68
C THR A 5 -3.59 7.22 -3.31
N LEU A 6 -2.72 7.39 -2.33
CA LEU A 6 -3.15 7.78 -0.99
C LEU A 6 -3.47 9.27 -0.98
N THR A 7 -4.50 9.65 -0.22
CA THR A 7 -4.91 11.05 -0.11
C THR A 7 -4.67 11.55 1.30
N ARG A 8 -4.66 12.87 1.44
CA ARG A 8 -4.54 13.51 2.74
C ARG A 8 -5.65 13.03 3.68
N ASP A 9 -6.86 12.89 3.18
CA ASP A 9 -7.99 12.46 3.99
C ASP A 9 -7.81 11.03 4.48
N ASP A 10 -7.21 10.16 3.68
CA ASP A 10 -6.91 8.79 4.10
C ASP A 10 -6.01 8.80 5.33
N LEU A 11 -4.99 9.64 5.32
CA LEU A 11 -4.03 9.71 6.42
C LEU A 11 -4.65 10.32 7.67
N ILE A 12 -5.38 11.42 7.51
CA ILE A 12 -6.03 12.10 8.62
C ILE A 12 -7.04 11.17 9.30
N ALA A 13 -7.75 10.36 8.52
CA ALA A 13 -8.74 9.42 9.06
C ALA A 13 -8.10 8.35 9.94
N LYS A 14 -6.81 8.09 9.79
CA LYS A 14 -6.11 7.12 10.64
C LYS A 14 -5.63 7.70 11.96
N LEU A 15 -5.66 9.02 12.11
CA LEU A 15 -5.22 9.68 13.34
C LEU A 15 -6.32 9.65 14.38
N SER A 16 -5.94 9.52 15.66
CA SER A 16 -6.87 9.72 16.75
C SER A 16 -7.17 11.21 16.88
N GLU A 17 -8.20 11.55 17.63
CA GLU A 17 -8.56 12.95 17.85
C GLU A 17 -7.39 13.73 18.42
N THR A 18 -6.72 13.17 19.41
CA THR A 18 -5.57 13.82 20.05
C THR A 18 -4.44 14.03 19.02
N GLU A 19 -4.18 13.03 18.21
CA GLU A 19 -3.12 13.12 17.19
C GLU A 19 -3.47 14.16 16.14
N ALA A 20 -4.71 14.18 15.69
CA ALA A 20 -5.16 15.16 14.69
C ALA A 20 -5.08 16.58 15.23
N ASN A 21 -5.45 16.78 16.50
CA ASN A 21 -5.35 18.08 17.14
C ASN A 21 -3.89 18.52 17.26
N ALA A 22 -2.99 17.61 17.62
CA ALA A 22 -1.56 17.94 17.72
C ALA A 22 -1.02 18.34 16.36
N PHE A 23 -1.42 17.66 15.30
CA PHE A 23 -1.03 18.02 13.95
C PHE A 23 -1.52 19.41 13.57
N SER A 24 -2.78 19.70 13.87
CA SER A 24 -3.39 20.99 13.52
C SER A 24 -2.76 22.16 14.27
N LYS A 25 -2.31 21.93 15.49
CA LYS A 25 -1.74 22.97 16.33
C LYS A 25 -0.29 23.29 16.01
N LYS A 26 0.40 22.36 15.35
CA LYS A 26 1.81 22.58 15.03
C LYS A 26 1.94 23.56 13.88
N ALA A 27 2.88 24.50 14.02
CA ALA A 27 3.17 25.46 12.95
C ALA A 27 4.09 24.79 11.93
N TRP A 28 3.54 24.52 10.76
CA TRP A 28 4.30 23.90 9.67
C TRP A 28 4.70 24.96 8.67
N ALA A 29 5.97 24.99 8.29
CA ALA A 29 6.42 25.86 7.20
C ALA A 29 5.80 25.40 5.88
N LEU A 30 5.76 24.07 5.69
CA LEU A 30 5.11 23.44 4.54
C LEU A 30 4.34 22.24 5.06
N ASP A 31 3.22 21.93 4.41
CA ASP A 31 2.43 20.77 4.75
C ASP A 31 3.29 19.51 4.54
N PRO A 32 3.53 18.70 5.58
CA PRO A 32 4.38 17.52 5.46
C PRO A 32 3.68 16.33 4.82
N ILE A 33 2.35 16.35 4.70
CA ILE A 33 1.59 15.18 4.26
C ILE A 33 1.83 14.82 2.80
N PRO A 34 1.74 15.75 1.83
CA PRO A 34 1.94 15.34 0.44
C PRO A 34 3.28 14.68 0.17
N PRO A 35 4.44 15.23 0.59
CA PRO A 35 5.70 14.53 0.35
C PRO A 35 5.82 13.22 1.13
N LEU A 36 5.22 13.14 2.32
CA LEU A 36 5.23 11.91 3.09
C LEU A 36 4.46 10.80 2.39
N LEU A 37 3.29 11.12 1.86
CA LEU A 37 2.49 10.15 1.12
C LEU A 37 3.19 9.72 -0.16
N ALA A 38 3.82 10.65 -0.87
CA ALA A 38 4.57 10.31 -2.07
C ALA A 38 5.71 9.34 -1.76
N MET A 39 6.48 9.61 -0.70
CA MET A 39 7.56 8.73 -0.27
C MET A 39 7.04 7.33 0.09
N THR A 40 5.93 7.27 0.82
CA THR A 40 5.35 6.01 1.24
C THR A 40 4.88 5.20 0.04
N CYS A 41 4.20 5.85 -0.89
CA CYS A 41 3.74 5.17 -2.11
C CYS A 41 4.90 4.66 -2.94
N ASP A 42 5.96 5.44 -3.06
CA ASP A 42 7.15 5.01 -3.80
C ASP A 42 7.82 3.82 -3.14
N TYR A 43 7.86 3.79 -1.82
CA TYR A 43 8.38 2.66 -1.06
C TYR A 43 7.60 1.38 -1.39
N VAL A 44 6.27 1.47 -1.41
CA VAL A 44 5.41 0.34 -1.76
C VAL A 44 5.64 -0.09 -3.21
N ARG A 45 5.71 0.88 -4.12
CA ARG A 45 5.92 0.59 -5.54
C ARG A 45 7.28 -0.08 -5.76
N ASP A 46 8.31 0.34 -5.02
CA ASP A 46 9.63 -0.28 -5.13
C ASP A 46 9.60 -1.74 -4.66
N ALA A 47 8.85 -2.02 -3.60
CA ALA A 47 8.67 -3.41 -3.14
C ALA A 47 7.99 -4.24 -4.22
N CYS A 48 6.93 -3.70 -4.83
CA CYS A 48 6.23 -4.39 -5.91
C CYS A 48 7.14 -4.61 -7.13
N ARG A 49 7.96 -3.61 -7.44
CA ARG A 49 8.88 -3.72 -8.57
C ARG A 49 9.91 -4.81 -8.33
N SER A 50 10.42 -4.91 -7.10
CA SER A 50 11.40 -5.93 -6.74
C SER A 50 10.82 -7.33 -6.81
N ASN A 51 9.52 -7.47 -6.59
CA ASN A 51 8.84 -8.75 -6.64
C ASN A 51 8.91 -9.38 -8.04
N GLY A 52 8.75 -8.58 -9.09
CA GLY A 52 8.81 -9.09 -10.44
C GLY A 52 7.54 -9.78 -10.93
N ASN A 53 6.66 -10.20 -10.04
CA ASN A 53 5.41 -10.86 -10.40
C ASN A 53 4.22 -9.90 -10.41
N VAL A 54 4.45 -8.67 -10.02
CA VAL A 54 3.40 -7.65 -9.89
C VAL A 54 3.58 -6.60 -10.97
N ARG A 55 2.53 -6.38 -11.76
CA ARG A 55 2.57 -5.33 -12.77
C ARG A 55 2.12 -4.03 -12.13
N LEU A 56 2.98 -3.01 -12.22
CA LEU A 56 2.71 -1.72 -11.63
C LEU A 56 1.80 -0.89 -12.53
N SER A 57 0.92 -0.10 -11.90
CA SER A 57 0.12 0.89 -12.61
C SER A 57 1.07 1.96 -13.17
N PRO A 58 0.77 2.51 -14.35
CA PRO A 58 1.56 3.63 -14.89
C PRO A 58 1.30 4.94 -14.16
N VAL A 59 0.26 5.00 -13.33
CA VAL A 59 -0.06 6.22 -12.57
C VAL A 59 0.95 6.38 -11.45
N GLU A 60 1.60 7.52 -11.42
CA GLU A 60 2.62 7.84 -10.43
C GLU A 60 2.04 7.79 -9.02
N HIS A 61 2.80 7.21 -8.10
CA HIS A 61 2.44 7.09 -6.68
C HIS A 61 1.21 6.22 -6.39
N SER A 62 0.68 5.51 -7.38
CA SER A 62 -0.43 4.58 -7.11
C SER A 62 0.10 3.28 -6.53
N ILE A 63 -0.70 2.66 -5.66
CA ILE A 63 -0.36 1.40 -5.01
C ILE A 63 -1.54 0.45 -5.08
N PRO A 64 -1.30 -0.86 -4.95
CA PRO A 64 -2.42 -1.82 -4.93
C PRO A 64 -3.37 -1.52 -3.78
N GLY A 65 -4.68 -1.67 -4.02
CA GLY A 65 -5.68 -1.43 -2.99
C GLY A 65 -5.46 -2.22 -1.73
N GLY A 66 -4.96 -3.45 -1.86
CA GLY A 66 -4.67 -4.30 -0.70
C GLY A 66 -3.51 -3.80 0.16
N CYS A 67 -2.69 -2.88 -0.35
CA CYS A 67 -1.57 -2.33 0.40
C CYS A 67 -1.90 -1.03 1.13
N VAL A 68 -3.10 -0.47 0.92
CA VAL A 68 -3.44 0.85 1.43
C VAL A 68 -3.35 0.94 2.95
N THR A 69 -3.97 -0.02 3.64
CA THR A 69 -3.97 0.00 5.12
C THR A 69 -2.55 -0.07 5.68
N LYS A 70 -1.72 -0.95 5.13
CA LYS A 70 -0.34 -1.09 5.60
C LYS A 70 0.48 0.15 5.28
N ALA A 71 0.25 0.74 4.11
CA ALA A 71 0.95 1.96 3.73
C ALA A 71 0.58 3.12 4.67
N LEU A 72 -0.70 3.22 5.04
CA LEU A 72 -1.14 4.25 5.97
C LEU A 72 -0.56 4.04 7.36
N ASP A 73 -0.50 2.80 7.84
CA ASP A 73 0.12 2.50 9.13
C ASP A 73 1.59 2.95 9.15
N TYR A 74 2.28 2.72 8.05
CA TYR A 74 3.68 3.14 7.91
C TYR A 74 3.80 4.67 7.92
N ALA A 75 2.95 5.34 7.15
CA ALA A 75 2.98 6.80 7.04
C ALA A 75 2.60 7.51 8.34
N VAL A 76 1.60 6.99 9.05
CA VAL A 76 1.16 7.58 10.31
C VAL A 76 2.29 7.60 11.34
N PHE A 77 3.04 6.52 11.44
CA PHE A 77 4.16 6.45 12.38
C PHE A 77 5.16 7.58 12.11
N ASP A 78 5.52 7.78 10.85
CA ASP A 78 6.47 8.82 10.48
C ASP A 78 5.90 10.23 10.75
N LEU A 79 4.61 10.42 10.45
CA LEU A 79 3.97 11.71 10.71
C LEU A 79 3.96 12.03 12.20
N LEU A 80 3.65 11.05 13.05
CA LEU A 80 3.63 11.27 14.50
C LEU A 80 5.01 11.64 15.03
N LYS A 81 6.06 11.05 14.48
CA LYS A 81 7.42 11.43 14.85
C LYS A 81 7.72 12.87 14.47
N ARG A 82 7.26 13.32 13.33
CA ARG A 82 7.45 14.70 12.88
C ARG A 82 6.67 15.71 13.74
N ILE A 83 5.50 15.30 14.22
CA ILE A 83 4.70 16.14 15.11
C ILE A 83 5.38 16.25 16.47
N GLY A 84 6.10 15.21 16.88
CA GLY A 84 6.72 15.19 18.21
C GLY A 84 5.83 14.58 19.28
N VAL A 85 4.77 13.91 18.89
CA VAL A 85 3.87 13.22 19.80
C VAL A 85 4.48 11.87 20.17
N PRO A 86 4.37 11.45 21.45
CA PRO A 86 4.84 10.10 21.80
C PRO A 86 4.10 9.04 20.99
N VAL A 87 4.86 8.12 20.43
CA VAL A 87 4.29 7.04 19.62
C VAL A 87 4.05 5.83 20.52
N GLY A 88 2.81 5.38 20.59
CA GLY A 88 2.45 4.22 21.39
C GLY A 88 2.95 2.92 20.76
N LYS A 89 2.98 1.87 21.60
CA LYS A 89 3.44 0.56 21.14
C LYS A 89 2.59 -0.01 20.03
N ASP A 90 1.29 0.28 20.03
CA ASP A 90 0.40 -0.21 18.99
C ASP A 90 0.76 0.37 17.62
N ARG A 91 1.10 1.66 17.59
CA ARG A 91 1.54 2.31 16.36
C ARG A 91 2.87 1.74 15.88
N GLU A 92 3.77 1.49 16.82
CA GLU A 92 5.07 0.92 16.52
C GLU A 92 4.93 -0.48 15.94
N LYS A 93 4.08 -1.31 16.54
CA LYS A 93 3.82 -2.66 16.05
C LYS A 93 3.17 -2.64 14.67
N ALA A 94 2.23 -1.73 14.45
CA ALA A 94 1.58 -1.62 13.15
C ALA A 94 2.58 -1.24 12.08
N ARG A 95 3.50 -0.33 12.40
CA ARG A 95 4.56 0.06 11.48
C ARG A 95 5.49 -1.09 11.18
N ASP A 96 5.88 -1.86 12.20
CA ASP A 96 6.77 -2.99 12.02
C ASP A 96 6.12 -4.07 11.15
N ARG A 97 4.83 -4.31 11.35
CA ARG A 97 4.08 -5.27 10.52
C ARG A 97 3.97 -4.80 9.08
N ALA A 98 3.80 -3.50 8.88
CA ALA A 98 3.74 -2.95 7.53
C ALA A 98 5.07 -3.13 6.83
N GLU A 99 6.16 -2.83 7.52
CA GLU A 99 7.50 -2.99 6.97
C GLU A 99 7.78 -4.45 6.61
N GLU A 100 7.44 -5.37 7.49
CA GLU A 100 7.59 -6.79 7.23
C GLU A 100 6.76 -7.22 6.03
N TYR A 101 5.53 -6.73 5.93
CA TYR A 101 4.65 -7.04 4.82
C TYR A 101 5.26 -6.61 3.48
N PHE A 102 5.81 -5.40 3.43
CA PHE A 102 6.42 -4.89 2.20
C PHE A 102 7.73 -5.62 1.88
N ASP A 103 8.48 -6.01 2.89
CA ASP A 103 9.68 -6.84 2.69
C ASP A 103 9.30 -8.18 2.05
N ARG A 104 8.21 -8.78 2.49
CA ARG A 104 7.72 -10.04 1.93
C ARG A 104 7.25 -9.89 0.50
N ILE A 105 6.67 -8.74 0.18
CA ILE A 105 6.32 -8.45 -1.21
C ILE A 105 7.58 -8.39 -2.05
N ALA A 106 8.59 -7.66 -1.59
CA ALA A 106 9.84 -7.51 -2.33
C ALA A 106 10.54 -8.85 -2.56
N GLU A 107 10.40 -9.78 -1.61
CA GLU A 107 11.00 -11.11 -1.69
C GLU A 107 10.17 -12.08 -2.54
N GLY A 108 9.00 -11.68 -2.97
CA GLY A 108 8.13 -12.54 -3.77
C GLY A 108 7.27 -13.49 -2.95
N LYS A 109 7.28 -13.37 -1.62
CA LYS A 109 6.50 -14.24 -0.73
C LYS A 109 5.03 -13.84 -0.67
N ILE A 110 4.74 -12.56 -0.91
CA ILE A 110 3.37 -12.04 -0.98
C ILE A 110 3.24 -11.33 -2.32
N ASN A 111 2.17 -11.64 -3.04
CA ASN A 111 1.92 -11.04 -4.35
C ASN A 111 0.64 -10.20 -4.26
N PRO A 112 0.77 -8.88 -4.13
CA PRO A 112 -0.41 -8.02 -4.22
C PRO A 112 -0.95 -8.05 -5.65
N GLU A 113 -2.17 -7.54 -5.83
CA GLU A 113 -2.78 -7.55 -7.14
C GLU A 113 -1.97 -6.75 -8.17
N SER A 114 -1.84 -7.30 -9.38
CA SER A 114 -1.21 -6.59 -10.48
C SER A 114 -2.18 -5.57 -11.05
N TYR A 115 -1.63 -4.51 -11.66
CA TYR A 115 -2.45 -3.51 -12.31
C TYR A 115 -3.27 -4.14 -13.42
N GLY A 116 -4.57 -3.87 -13.41
CA GLY A 116 -5.50 -4.39 -14.41
C GLY A 116 -6.05 -5.77 -14.09
N ALA A 117 -5.49 -6.48 -13.10
CA ALA A 117 -5.93 -7.83 -12.79
C ALA A 117 -7.34 -7.85 -12.19
N SER A 118 -7.65 -6.87 -11.34
CA SER A 118 -8.95 -6.83 -10.69
C SER A 118 -10.08 -6.60 -11.68
N ASP A 119 -9.81 -5.87 -12.74
CA ASP A 119 -10.81 -5.63 -13.77
C ASP A 119 -11.17 -6.91 -14.50
N THR A 120 -10.19 -7.78 -14.67
CA THR A 120 -10.39 -9.06 -15.32
C THR A 120 -11.06 -10.04 -14.36
N ALA A 121 -10.63 -10.05 -13.12
CA ALA A 121 -11.16 -10.95 -12.11
C ALA A 121 -12.61 -10.68 -11.79
N GLN A 122 -13.05 -9.46 -11.93
CA GLN A 122 -14.44 -9.08 -11.69
C GLN A 122 -15.41 -9.88 -12.51
N SER A 123 -14.96 -10.36 -13.59
CA SER A 123 -15.84 -11.09 -14.44
C SER A 123 -16.08 -12.48 -13.88
N GLY A 124 -15.75 -12.70 -12.77
CA GLY A 124 -16.21 -13.80 -12.28
C GLY A 124 -15.59 -14.83 -11.88
N GLY A 125 -15.56 -14.66 -12.00
CA GLY A 125 -15.42 -15.25 -11.75
C GLY A 125 -14.89 -16.09 -11.71
N PRO A 126 -14.75 -16.66 -11.84
CA PRO A 126 -14.30 -17.24 -11.79
C PRO A 126 -13.45 -17.67 -12.15
N ALA A 127 -13.22 -17.80 -12.21
CA ALA A 127 -12.83 -17.79 -12.53
C ALA A 127 -11.88 -18.06 -12.66
N VAL A 128 -11.68 -18.51 -12.82
CA VAL A 128 -11.15 -18.39 -12.98
C VAL A 128 -10.24 -18.65 -13.06
N SER A 129 -9.85 -18.98 -12.99
CA SER A 129 -9.40 -18.74 -13.04
C SER A 129 -8.51 -19.16 -13.38
N LEU A 130 -8.12 -19.47 -13.47
CA LEU A 130 -7.69 -19.38 -13.73
C LEU A 130 -6.94 -19.64 -14.07
N VAL A 131 -6.56 -19.83 -14.20
CA VAL A 131 -6.23 -19.59 -14.51
C VAL A 131 -5.53 -19.79 -14.65
N THR A 132 -5.36 -20.08 -14.81
CA THR A 132 -5.10 -19.89 -14.94
C THR A 132 -4.39 -20.14 -15.18
N THR A 133 -4.16 -20.51 -15.44
CA THR A 133 -3.96 -20.45 -15.63
C THR A 133 -3.33 -20.68 -16.11
N TYR A 134 -3.01 -20.39 -16.62
CA TYR A 134 -2.60 -20.47 -16.86
C TYR A 134 -2.29 -20.81 -17.34
N PRO A 135 -1.90 -21.18 -17.58
CA PRO A 135 -1.98 -21.30 -17.81
C PRO A 135 -1.76 -21.63 -18.02
N ASP A 136 -1.27 -21.61 -18.20
CA ASP A 136 -1.38 -21.58 -18.22
C ASP A 136 -1.26 -21.97 -18.29
N ARG A 137 -0.82 -21.69 -18.60
CA ARG A 137 -0.87 -21.79 -18.34
C ARG A 137 -1.17 -22.33 -18.44
N VAL A 138 -0.88 -22.69 -18.74
CA VAL A 138 -1.44 -22.75 -18.74
C VAL A 138 -1.59 -23.19 -18.86
N ASP A 139 -1.24 -23.45 -19.40
CA ASP A 139 -1.65 -23.53 -19.34
C ASP A 139 -1.90 -24.09 -19.44
N HIS A 140 -1.61 -23.87 -19.58
CA HIS A 140 -1.91 -24.00 -19.34
C HIS A 140 -2.25 -24.59 -19.48
N MET A 141 -2.03 -24.73 -19.63
CA MET A 141 -2.49 -24.70 -19.43
C MET A 141 -2.87 -25.09 -19.53
N GLU A 142 -2.48 -24.97 -19.66
CA GLU A 142 -2.93 -24.80 -19.47
C GLU A 142 -3.39 -24.99 -19.27
N GLY A 143 -2.73 -25.33 -19.59
CA GLY A 143 -3.27 -24.88 -19.19
C GLY A 143 -3.49 -25.11 -19.23
N LEU A 144 -3.50 -25.52 -19.27
CA LEU A 144 -4.03 -25.08 -18.98
C LEU A 144 -4.12 -25.23 -18.84
#